data_90c7a2201af2fa8036de47437036d7a8
#
_entry.id   90c7a2201af2fa8036de47437036d7a8
#
_cell.length_a   1.000
_cell.length_b   1.000
_cell.length_c   1.000
_cell.angle_alpha   90.00
_cell.angle_beta   90.00
_cell.angle_gamma   90.00
#
_symmetry.space_group_name_H-M   'P 1'
#
loop_
_entity.id
_entity.type
_entity.pdbx_description
1 polymer ?
#
loop_
_entity_poly.entity_id
_entity_poly.type
_entity_poly.pdbx_seq_one_letter_code
_entity_poly.pdbx_strand_id
1 'polypeptide(L)'
;MAVNSLLNICADCVANSAVFYLREIHSLPSGIKDKLVQIMSSRGTISDGNISELLHPGLQTLDLQCCQVSDLALGRICCPRLKTIFLNNSPGITSEGVLSLASSCPNLQNVDLGDCVGVADEAVQALARRCKHLEVLSLSGCPAVGDVGLQALAENCSLLHTLLLSGTRITDAGIIGLLKGLCRNNLCELQVARCPVLTDETVRAVFKNCPKLKCFVFNDCPHITGKCSSTSLPAKPKFHHSMPIVMLIDETKETFETGFFHILFL
;
A
#
# COMPACT_ATOMS: atom_id res chain seq x y z
N MET A 1 24.74 -1.89 25.28
CA MET A 1 23.96 -3.06 24.81
C MET A 1 22.72 -3.14 25.70
N ALA A 2 21.53 -2.95 25.15
CA ALA A 2 20.30 -3.10 25.91
C ALA A 2 20.13 -4.60 26.26
N VAL A 3 19.97 -4.90 27.52
CA VAL A 3 19.67 -6.27 28.00
C VAL A 3 18.30 -6.64 27.45
N ASN A 4 18.21 -7.62 26.56
CA ASN A 4 16.93 -8.16 26.11
C ASN A 4 16.15 -8.65 27.33
N SER A 5 14.90 -8.21 27.47
CA SER A 5 14.06 -8.69 28.57
C SER A 5 13.87 -10.21 28.45
N LEU A 6 13.71 -10.90 29.59
CA LEU A 6 13.45 -12.34 29.62
C LEU A 6 12.27 -12.71 28.69
N LEU A 7 11.26 -11.86 28.63
CA LEU A 7 10.11 -12.02 27.74
C LEU A 7 10.52 -12.05 26.25
N ASN A 8 11.45 -11.21 25.84
CA ASN A 8 11.94 -11.20 24.45
C ASN A 8 12.69 -12.50 24.13
N ILE A 9 13.54 -12.96 25.04
CA ILE A 9 14.30 -14.22 24.90
C ILE A 9 13.34 -15.40 24.79
N CYS A 10 12.33 -15.48 25.66
CA CYS A 10 11.32 -16.53 25.61
C CYS A 10 10.48 -16.49 24.33
N ALA A 11 10.05 -15.29 23.90
CA ALA A 11 9.32 -15.12 22.66
C ALA A 11 10.16 -15.52 21.42
N ASP A 12 11.46 -15.22 21.43
CA ASP A 12 12.41 -15.67 20.39
C ASP A 12 12.53 -17.20 20.37
N CYS A 13 12.62 -17.87 21.52
CA CYS A 13 12.66 -19.33 21.61
C CYS A 13 11.38 -19.97 21.07
N VAL A 14 10.21 -19.43 21.45
CA VAL A 14 8.90 -19.91 20.96
C VAL A 14 8.77 -19.69 19.47
N ALA A 15 9.16 -18.52 18.95
CA ALA A 15 9.11 -18.22 17.51
C ALA A 15 9.98 -19.18 16.69
N ASN A 16 11.19 -19.53 17.18
CA ASN A 16 12.08 -20.48 16.52
C ASN A 16 11.52 -21.90 16.47
N SER A 17 10.68 -22.25 17.41
CA SER A 17 10.10 -23.59 17.58
C SER A 17 8.58 -23.60 17.41
N ALA A 18 8.03 -22.55 16.76
CA ALA A 18 6.59 -22.31 16.66
C ALA A 18 5.81 -23.51 16.11
N VAL A 19 6.39 -24.26 15.17
CA VAL A 19 5.76 -25.47 14.59
C VAL A 19 5.44 -26.53 15.67
N PHE A 20 6.24 -26.61 16.73
CA PHE A 20 6.02 -27.58 17.81
C PHE A 20 5.04 -27.09 18.88
N TYR A 21 4.84 -25.77 19.00
CA TYR A 21 4.06 -25.13 20.06
C TYR A 21 2.78 -24.43 19.57
N LEU A 22 2.29 -24.77 18.37
CA LEU A 22 1.12 -24.10 17.77
C LEU A 22 -0.11 -24.08 18.70
N ARG A 23 -0.39 -25.21 19.35
CA ARG A 23 -1.55 -25.34 20.26
C ARG A 23 -1.43 -24.44 21.48
N GLU A 24 -0.23 -24.34 22.02
CA GLU A 24 0.09 -23.54 23.20
C GLU A 24 0.03 -22.05 22.87
N ILE A 25 0.43 -21.65 21.64
CA ILE A 25 0.36 -20.26 21.17
C ILE A 25 -1.10 -19.77 21.17
N HIS A 26 -2.04 -20.62 20.80
CA HIS A 26 -3.46 -20.23 20.79
C HIS A 26 -3.94 -19.68 22.14
N SER A 27 -3.49 -20.22 23.24
CA SER A 27 -3.88 -19.84 24.60
C SER A 27 -3.15 -18.63 25.17
N LEU A 28 -2.13 -18.09 24.46
CA LEU A 28 -1.32 -16.98 24.96
C LEU A 28 -2.10 -15.65 24.98
N PRO A 29 -1.81 -14.77 25.94
CA PRO A 29 -2.35 -13.43 25.99
C PRO A 29 -2.01 -12.62 24.72
N SER A 30 -2.91 -11.71 24.32
CA SER A 30 -2.78 -10.90 23.10
C SER A 30 -1.43 -10.17 23.00
N GLY A 31 -0.96 -9.55 24.08
CA GLY A 31 0.32 -8.84 24.06
C GLY A 31 1.56 -9.74 23.83
N ILE A 32 1.46 -11.05 24.16
CA ILE A 32 2.51 -12.01 23.81
C ILE A 32 2.37 -12.42 22.35
N LYS A 33 1.14 -12.63 21.86
CA LYS A 33 0.87 -12.89 20.44
C LYS A 33 1.35 -11.76 19.55
N ASP A 34 1.13 -10.48 19.95
CA ASP A 34 1.66 -9.32 19.20
C ASP A 34 3.19 -9.39 19.04
N LYS A 35 3.88 -9.76 20.11
CA LYS A 35 5.35 -9.95 20.05
C LYS A 35 5.74 -11.11 19.15
N LEU A 36 5.05 -12.24 19.23
CA LEU A 36 5.32 -13.39 18.37
C LEU A 36 5.07 -13.05 16.91
N VAL A 37 3.97 -12.35 16.60
CA VAL A 37 3.69 -11.82 15.24
C VAL A 37 4.85 -10.98 14.77
N GLN A 38 5.31 -10.00 15.54
CA GLN A 38 6.42 -9.13 15.18
C GLN A 38 7.72 -9.91 14.90
N ILE A 39 8.09 -10.85 15.75
CA ILE A 39 9.30 -11.66 15.58
C ILE A 39 9.17 -12.58 14.39
N MET A 40 8.05 -13.28 14.26
CA MET A 40 7.84 -14.25 13.18
C MET A 40 7.69 -13.58 11.81
N SER A 41 7.05 -12.40 11.75
CA SER A 41 7.00 -11.55 10.55
C SER A 41 8.40 -11.17 10.10
N SER A 42 9.20 -10.59 10.98
CA SER A 42 10.58 -10.15 10.64
C SER A 42 11.49 -11.28 10.16
N ARG A 43 11.15 -12.53 10.48
CA ARG A 43 11.87 -13.75 10.05
C ARG A 43 11.24 -14.46 8.87
N GLY A 44 10.07 -14.01 8.40
CA GLY A 44 9.34 -14.66 7.34
C GLY A 44 8.82 -16.07 7.70
N THR A 45 8.57 -16.34 8.97
CA THR A 45 8.15 -17.67 9.46
C THR A 45 6.65 -17.83 9.62
N ILE A 46 5.87 -16.79 9.36
CA ILE A 46 4.40 -16.89 9.29
C ILE A 46 4.02 -17.56 7.97
N SER A 47 3.06 -18.46 8.03
CA SER A 47 2.57 -19.23 6.89
C SER A 47 1.07 -19.54 7.03
N ASP A 48 0.47 -20.07 5.98
CA ASP A 48 -0.92 -20.53 6.02
C ASP A 48 -1.18 -21.51 7.18
N GLY A 49 -0.18 -22.31 7.56
CA GLY A 49 -0.31 -23.33 8.59
C GLY A 49 -0.34 -22.82 10.02
N ASN A 50 0.26 -21.64 10.29
CA ASN A 50 0.43 -21.17 11.67
C ASN A 50 -0.24 -19.81 11.98
N ILE A 51 -0.66 -19.07 10.97
CA ILE A 51 -1.21 -17.73 11.14
C ILE A 51 -2.42 -17.70 12.09
N SER A 52 -3.30 -18.70 12.02
CA SER A 52 -4.52 -18.77 12.85
C SER A 52 -4.25 -18.69 14.34
N GLU A 53 -3.14 -19.27 14.79
CA GLU A 53 -2.78 -19.34 16.22
C GLU A 53 -2.27 -18.00 16.77
N LEU A 54 -1.73 -17.19 15.86
CA LEU A 54 -1.18 -15.87 16.19
C LEU A 54 -2.25 -14.79 16.24
N LEU A 55 -3.34 -14.96 15.48
CA LEU A 55 -4.38 -13.95 15.36
C LEU A 55 -5.17 -13.76 16.65
N HIS A 56 -5.59 -12.53 16.90
CA HIS A 56 -6.53 -12.17 17.97
C HIS A 56 -7.32 -10.90 17.60
N PRO A 57 -8.53 -10.68 18.16
CA PRO A 57 -9.42 -9.59 17.75
C PRO A 57 -8.86 -8.17 17.97
N GLY A 58 -7.84 -8.04 18.83
CA GLY A 58 -7.18 -6.77 19.15
C GLY A 58 -6.05 -6.38 18.21
N LEU A 59 -5.62 -7.26 17.29
CA LEU A 59 -4.51 -7.03 16.38
C LEU A 59 -4.78 -5.81 15.50
N GLN A 60 -3.83 -4.88 15.43
CA GLN A 60 -3.97 -3.65 14.64
C GLN A 60 -3.03 -3.59 13.44
N THR A 61 -1.88 -4.26 13.52
CA THR A 61 -0.87 -4.28 12.45
C THR A 61 -0.43 -5.71 12.20
N LEU A 62 -0.38 -6.10 10.94
CA LEU A 62 0.09 -7.41 10.50
C LEU A 62 1.02 -7.25 9.31
N ASP A 63 2.28 -7.62 9.51
CA ASP A 63 3.29 -7.60 8.47
C ASP A 63 3.56 -9.03 7.99
N LEU A 64 3.28 -9.29 6.71
CA LEU A 64 3.44 -10.58 6.05
C LEU A 64 4.35 -10.52 4.82
N GLN A 65 5.02 -9.38 4.59
CA GLN A 65 5.81 -9.15 3.37
C GLN A 65 6.93 -10.16 3.17
N CYS A 66 7.54 -10.76 4.01
CA CYS A 66 8.57 -11.80 3.81
C CYS A 66 8.04 -13.22 4.08
N CYS A 67 6.73 -13.36 4.23
CA CYS A 67 6.10 -14.60 4.68
C CYS A 67 5.57 -15.42 3.51
N GLN A 68 5.52 -16.73 3.67
CA GLN A 68 4.94 -17.63 2.68
C GLN A 68 3.44 -17.81 2.94
N VAL A 69 2.67 -16.82 2.53
CA VAL A 69 1.23 -16.79 2.72
C VAL A 69 0.49 -16.78 1.38
N SER A 70 -0.72 -17.33 1.39
CA SER A 70 -1.63 -17.35 0.26
C SER A 70 -3.01 -16.83 0.65
N ASP A 71 -3.96 -16.91 -0.28
CA ASP A 71 -5.37 -16.58 -0.02
C ASP A 71 -5.96 -17.39 1.14
N LEU A 72 -5.41 -18.58 1.43
CA LEU A 72 -5.81 -19.37 2.60
C LEU A 72 -5.52 -18.66 3.93
N ALA A 73 -4.37 -18.01 4.03
CA ALA A 73 -4.05 -17.17 5.20
C ALA A 73 -5.03 -16.00 5.31
N LEU A 74 -5.26 -15.29 4.20
CA LEU A 74 -6.16 -14.12 4.19
C LEU A 74 -7.59 -14.48 4.58
N GLY A 75 -8.08 -15.64 4.15
CA GLY A 75 -9.40 -16.16 4.53
C GLY A 75 -9.55 -16.48 6.03
N ARG A 76 -8.43 -16.67 6.75
CA ARG A 76 -8.42 -16.91 8.20
C ARG A 76 -8.27 -15.65 9.04
N ILE A 77 -7.89 -14.52 8.43
CA ILE A 77 -7.75 -13.25 9.13
C ILE A 77 -9.13 -12.68 9.45
N CYS A 78 -9.54 -12.82 10.70
CA CYS A 78 -10.77 -12.25 11.25
C CYS A 78 -10.42 -11.30 12.41
N CYS A 79 -9.83 -10.14 12.04
CA CYS A 79 -9.32 -9.15 12.99
C CYS A 79 -10.03 -7.80 12.77
N PRO A 80 -11.18 -7.54 13.40
CA PRO A 80 -11.99 -6.35 13.12
C PRO A 80 -11.31 -5.04 13.49
N ARG A 81 -10.23 -5.09 14.31
CA ARG A 81 -9.42 -3.92 14.67
C ARG A 81 -8.18 -3.74 13.81
N LEU A 82 -7.95 -4.60 12.82
CA LEU A 82 -6.81 -4.51 11.92
C LEU A 82 -6.90 -3.22 11.10
N LYS A 83 -5.83 -2.42 11.16
CA LYS A 83 -5.69 -1.15 10.47
C LYS A 83 -4.65 -1.20 9.38
N THR A 84 -3.55 -1.92 9.63
CA THR A 84 -2.41 -1.97 8.72
C THR A 84 -2.07 -3.40 8.38
N ILE A 85 -1.94 -3.68 7.09
CA ILE A 85 -1.45 -4.96 6.59
C ILE A 85 -0.45 -4.75 5.46
N PHE A 86 0.68 -5.47 5.56
CA PHE A 86 1.71 -5.50 4.51
C PHE A 86 1.75 -6.91 3.91
N LEU A 87 1.50 -7.00 2.61
CA LEU A 87 1.44 -8.25 1.83
C LEU A 87 2.34 -8.20 0.60
N ASN A 88 3.12 -7.14 0.46
CA ASN A 88 3.93 -6.93 -0.74
C ASN A 88 4.87 -8.12 -1.02
N ASN A 89 5.08 -8.36 -2.30
CA ASN A 89 5.90 -9.47 -2.81
C ASN A 89 5.38 -10.87 -2.40
N SER A 90 4.04 -11.02 -2.34
CA SER A 90 3.38 -12.30 -2.02
C SER A 90 2.67 -12.89 -3.25
N PRO A 91 3.34 -13.77 -4.02
CA PRO A 91 2.79 -14.29 -5.27
C PRO A 91 1.58 -15.21 -5.09
N GLY A 92 1.37 -15.74 -3.87
CA GLY A 92 0.20 -16.56 -3.52
C GLY A 92 -1.06 -15.77 -3.20
N ILE A 93 -0.99 -14.43 -3.24
CA ILE A 93 -2.14 -13.54 -2.97
C ILE A 93 -2.80 -13.15 -4.29
N THR A 94 -4.12 -13.36 -4.34
CA THR A 94 -4.97 -12.99 -5.48
C THR A 94 -6.11 -12.05 -5.05
N SER A 95 -6.92 -11.65 -6.01
CA SER A 95 -8.11 -10.86 -5.73
C SER A 95 -9.10 -11.56 -4.78
N GLU A 96 -9.18 -12.89 -4.77
CA GLU A 96 -10.06 -13.65 -3.87
C GLU A 96 -9.65 -13.51 -2.40
N GLY A 97 -8.35 -13.65 -2.12
CA GLY A 97 -7.83 -13.44 -0.76
C GLY A 97 -8.10 -12.04 -0.25
N VAL A 98 -7.85 -11.03 -1.09
CA VAL A 98 -8.10 -9.62 -0.72
C VAL A 98 -9.59 -9.35 -0.49
N LEU A 99 -10.48 -9.96 -1.26
CA LEU A 99 -11.94 -9.86 -1.08
C LEU A 99 -12.37 -10.45 0.27
N SER A 100 -11.80 -11.60 0.65
CA SER A 100 -12.02 -12.24 1.95
C SER A 100 -11.53 -11.34 3.10
N LEU A 101 -10.32 -10.81 2.98
CA LEU A 101 -9.71 -9.90 3.94
C LEU A 101 -10.55 -8.63 4.13
N ALA A 102 -10.94 -7.96 3.04
CA ALA A 102 -11.73 -6.74 3.09
C ALA A 102 -13.10 -6.96 3.76
N SER A 103 -13.67 -8.16 3.61
CA SER A 103 -14.94 -8.53 4.23
C SER A 103 -14.80 -8.74 5.75
N SER A 104 -13.68 -9.27 6.21
CA SER A 104 -13.42 -9.60 7.62
C SER A 104 -12.75 -8.47 8.40
N CYS A 105 -12.10 -7.52 7.70
CA CYS A 105 -11.33 -6.43 8.29
C CYS A 105 -11.76 -5.05 7.74
N PRO A 106 -12.97 -4.56 8.05
CA PRO A 106 -13.52 -3.34 7.46
C PRO A 106 -12.84 -2.03 7.92
N ASN A 107 -12.01 -2.10 8.98
CA ASN A 107 -11.30 -0.94 9.53
C ASN A 107 -9.89 -0.75 8.98
N LEU A 108 -9.54 -1.42 7.87
CA LEU A 108 -8.26 -1.24 7.21
C LEU A 108 -8.08 0.22 6.76
N GLN A 109 -6.91 0.75 7.10
CA GLN A 109 -6.44 2.10 6.78
C GLN A 109 -5.25 2.05 5.81
N ASN A 110 -4.29 1.16 6.09
CA ASN A 110 -3.07 1.02 5.30
C ASN A 110 -2.97 -0.40 4.75
N VAL A 111 -2.95 -0.53 3.42
CA VAL A 111 -2.86 -1.81 2.73
C VAL A 111 -1.74 -1.76 1.71
N ASP A 112 -0.75 -2.64 1.84
CA ASP A 112 0.31 -2.79 0.86
C ASP A 112 0.20 -4.15 0.16
N LEU A 113 -0.09 -4.11 -1.13
CA LEU A 113 -0.21 -5.24 -2.05
C LEU A 113 0.84 -5.15 -3.17
N GLY A 114 1.92 -4.39 -2.96
CA GLY A 114 2.97 -4.23 -3.96
C GLY A 114 3.51 -5.58 -4.44
N ASP A 115 3.72 -5.70 -5.75
CA ASP A 115 4.22 -6.91 -6.41
C ASP A 115 3.38 -8.18 -6.19
N CYS A 116 2.12 -8.04 -5.78
CA CYS A 116 1.13 -9.13 -5.76
C CYS A 116 0.52 -9.28 -7.16
N VAL A 117 1.18 -10.03 -8.04
CA VAL A 117 0.82 -10.15 -9.47
C VAL A 117 -0.57 -10.74 -9.73
N GLY A 118 -1.14 -11.48 -8.77
CA GLY A 118 -2.50 -12.04 -8.83
C GLY A 118 -3.61 -11.05 -8.44
N VAL A 119 -3.26 -9.83 -8.02
CA VAL A 119 -4.21 -8.79 -7.62
C VAL A 119 -4.66 -7.99 -8.83
N ALA A 120 -5.96 -7.83 -9.00
CA ALA A 120 -6.60 -7.11 -10.09
C ALA A 120 -7.68 -6.12 -9.58
N ASP A 121 -8.44 -5.52 -10.49
CA ASP A 121 -9.46 -4.51 -10.19
C ASP A 121 -10.51 -4.98 -9.17
N GLU A 122 -10.85 -6.27 -9.15
CA GLU A 122 -11.83 -6.84 -8.21
C GLU A 122 -11.38 -6.69 -6.75
N ALA A 123 -10.08 -6.87 -6.48
CA ALA A 123 -9.51 -6.65 -5.16
C ALA A 123 -9.64 -5.18 -4.73
N VAL A 124 -9.31 -4.26 -5.64
CA VAL A 124 -9.38 -2.81 -5.39
C VAL A 124 -10.83 -2.38 -5.15
N GLN A 125 -11.77 -2.91 -5.93
CA GLN A 125 -13.21 -2.68 -5.73
C GLN A 125 -13.69 -3.19 -4.35
N ALA A 126 -13.23 -4.37 -3.93
CA ALA A 126 -13.58 -4.94 -2.63
C ALA A 126 -13.08 -4.05 -1.48
N LEU A 127 -11.81 -3.65 -1.51
CA LEU A 127 -11.22 -2.73 -0.54
C LEU A 127 -11.98 -1.40 -0.51
N ALA A 128 -12.21 -0.78 -1.67
CA ALA A 128 -12.89 0.51 -1.76
C ALA A 128 -14.31 0.48 -1.18
N ARG A 129 -15.05 -0.59 -1.45
CA ARG A 129 -16.44 -0.73 -0.97
C ARG A 129 -16.55 -1.07 0.50
N ARG A 130 -15.61 -1.85 1.05
CA ARG A 130 -15.67 -2.39 2.42
C ARG A 130 -14.85 -1.56 3.42
N CYS A 131 -13.67 -1.05 3.04
CA CYS A 131 -12.75 -0.36 3.93
C CYS A 131 -12.87 1.17 3.77
N LYS A 132 -13.88 1.76 4.43
CA LYS A 132 -14.20 3.20 4.29
C LYS A 132 -13.16 4.12 4.93
N HIS A 133 -12.26 3.58 5.74
CA HIS A 133 -11.18 4.30 6.40
C HIS A 133 -9.84 4.17 5.67
N LEU A 134 -9.83 3.72 4.40
CA LEU A 134 -8.62 3.53 3.63
C LEU A 134 -7.90 4.87 3.40
N GLU A 135 -6.67 4.95 3.86
CA GLU A 135 -5.80 6.13 3.85
C GLU A 135 -4.59 5.94 2.93
N VAL A 136 -4.00 4.74 2.96
CA VAL A 136 -2.81 4.38 2.17
C VAL A 136 -3.09 3.08 1.43
N LEU A 137 -2.88 3.09 0.11
CA LEU A 137 -2.98 1.89 -0.72
C LEU A 137 -1.80 1.81 -1.67
N SER A 138 -1.05 0.71 -1.57
CA SER A 138 0.01 0.35 -2.50
C SER A 138 -0.44 -0.81 -3.38
N LEU A 139 -0.37 -0.61 -4.69
CA LEU A 139 -0.66 -1.56 -5.76
C LEU A 139 0.48 -1.58 -6.78
N SER A 140 1.65 -1.05 -6.39
CA SER A 140 2.82 -1.01 -7.26
C SER A 140 3.20 -2.42 -7.69
N GLY A 141 3.48 -2.62 -8.98
CA GLY A 141 3.82 -3.96 -9.50
C GLY A 141 2.64 -4.92 -9.63
N CYS A 142 1.39 -4.44 -9.56
CA CYS A 142 0.18 -5.23 -9.83
C CYS A 142 -0.30 -4.99 -11.27
N PRO A 143 0.15 -5.77 -12.27
CA PRO A 143 -0.07 -5.44 -13.69
C PRO A 143 -1.53 -5.62 -14.14
N ALA A 144 -2.36 -6.30 -13.36
CA ALA A 144 -3.77 -6.50 -13.67
C ALA A 144 -4.68 -5.40 -13.11
N VAL A 145 -4.13 -4.45 -12.35
CA VAL A 145 -4.88 -3.27 -11.86
C VAL A 145 -4.99 -2.22 -12.96
N GLY A 146 -6.20 -1.72 -13.19
CA GLY A 146 -6.52 -0.73 -14.21
C GLY A 146 -7.52 0.32 -13.73
N ASP A 147 -8.20 0.94 -14.68
CA ASP A 147 -9.07 2.11 -14.45
C ASP A 147 -10.33 1.78 -13.64
N VAL A 148 -10.80 0.52 -13.72
CA VAL A 148 -12.02 0.08 -13.00
C VAL A 148 -11.79 0.09 -11.48
N GLY A 149 -10.60 -0.33 -11.03
CA GLY A 149 -10.18 -0.22 -9.64
C GLY A 149 -10.11 1.23 -9.17
N LEU A 150 -9.53 2.13 -9.99
CA LEU A 150 -9.43 3.55 -9.68
C LEU A 150 -10.79 4.22 -9.56
N GLN A 151 -11.75 3.87 -10.41
CA GLN A 151 -13.11 4.38 -10.31
C GLN A 151 -13.75 4.01 -8.97
N ALA A 152 -13.59 2.78 -8.51
CA ALA A 152 -14.12 2.35 -7.22
C ALA A 152 -13.51 3.14 -6.04
N LEU A 153 -12.19 3.43 -6.09
CA LEU A 153 -11.52 4.29 -5.10
C LEU A 153 -12.08 5.72 -5.14
N ALA A 154 -12.27 6.28 -6.34
CA ALA A 154 -12.83 7.61 -6.54
C ALA A 154 -14.20 7.79 -5.87
N GLU A 155 -15.05 6.77 -5.98
CA GLU A 155 -16.42 6.79 -5.48
C GLU A 155 -16.53 6.52 -3.97
N ASN A 156 -15.58 5.82 -3.37
CA ASN A 156 -15.76 5.25 -2.03
C ASN A 156 -14.72 5.67 -0.98
N CYS A 157 -13.54 6.14 -1.37
CA CYS A 157 -12.41 6.37 -0.46
C CYS A 157 -12.12 7.85 -0.27
N SER A 158 -12.84 8.53 0.61
CA SER A 158 -12.68 9.97 0.85
C SER A 158 -11.42 10.31 1.66
N LEU A 159 -10.90 9.36 2.45
CA LEU A 159 -9.74 9.56 3.32
C LEU A 159 -8.41 9.21 2.64
N LEU A 160 -8.44 8.66 1.42
CA LEU A 160 -7.25 8.24 0.71
C LEU A 160 -6.33 9.43 0.43
N HIS A 161 -5.11 9.35 0.96
CA HIS A 161 -4.10 10.41 0.81
C HIS A 161 -2.80 9.91 0.17
N THR A 162 -2.51 8.61 0.19
CA THR A 162 -1.35 8.00 -0.47
C THR A 162 -1.80 6.86 -1.37
N LEU A 163 -1.45 6.95 -2.65
CA LEU A 163 -1.80 5.94 -3.64
C LEU A 163 -0.59 5.63 -4.52
N LEU A 164 -0.11 4.37 -4.44
CA LEU A 164 1.05 3.89 -5.18
C LEU A 164 0.58 2.91 -6.26
N LEU A 165 0.79 3.26 -7.53
CA LEU A 165 0.27 2.56 -8.72
C LEU A 165 1.38 2.27 -9.75
N SER A 166 2.64 2.35 -9.34
CA SER A 166 3.76 2.18 -10.26
C SER A 166 3.74 0.78 -10.91
N GLY A 167 3.94 0.71 -12.23
CA GLY A 167 3.95 -0.56 -12.96
C GLY A 167 2.58 -1.24 -13.11
N THR A 168 1.49 -0.46 -13.04
CA THR A 168 0.12 -0.91 -13.34
C THR A 168 -0.27 -0.53 -14.77
N ARG A 169 -1.47 -0.97 -15.23
CA ARG A 169 -2.00 -0.65 -16.56
C ARG A 169 -3.06 0.45 -16.57
N ILE A 170 -2.97 1.36 -15.61
CA ILE A 170 -3.85 2.53 -15.55
C ILE A 170 -3.64 3.44 -16.75
N THR A 171 -4.69 4.17 -17.13
CA THR A 171 -4.65 5.15 -18.23
C THR A 171 -4.92 6.57 -17.73
N ASP A 172 -4.73 7.56 -18.61
CA ASP A 172 -5.08 8.95 -18.32
C ASP A 172 -6.56 9.08 -17.90
N ALA A 173 -7.45 8.30 -18.53
CA ALA A 173 -8.88 8.30 -18.19
C ALA A 173 -9.14 7.84 -16.76
N GLY A 174 -8.44 6.79 -16.31
CA GLY A 174 -8.51 6.29 -14.94
C GLY A 174 -8.05 7.35 -13.92
N ILE A 175 -6.90 7.96 -14.15
CA ILE A 175 -6.39 9.03 -13.28
C ILE A 175 -7.34 10.23 -13.27
N ILE A 176 -7.81 10.69 -14.42
CA ILE A 176 -8.76 11.82 -14.51
C ILE A 176 -10.07 11.48 -13.78
N GLY A 177 -10.54 10.22 -13.88
CA GLY A 177 -11.69 9.72 -13.14
C GLY A 177 -11.47 9.77 -11.63
N LEU A 178 -10.34 9.26 -11.15
CA LEU A 178 -9.94 9.31 -9.74
C LEU A 178 -9.94 10.75 -9.19
N LEU A 179 -9.39 11.68 -9.97
CA LEU A 179 -9.27 13.09 -9.58
C LEU A 179 -10.61 13.87 -9.61
N LYS A 180 -11.67 13.28 -10.13
CA LYS A 180 -13.04 13.80 -9.99
C LYS A 180 -13.76 13.25 -8.76
N GLY A 181 -13.17 12.24 -8.12
CA GLY A 181 -13.74 11.51 -6.99
C GLY A 181 -13.55 12.20 -5.63
N LEU A 182 -13.91 11.45 -4.58
CA LEU A 182 -13.94 11.93 -3.20
C LEU A 182 -12.55 12.23 -2.63
N CYS A 183 -11.53 11.48 -3.06
CA CYS A 183 -10.16 11.57 -2.49
C CYS A 183 -9.35 12.78 -3.00
N ARG A 184 -9.75 13.44 -4.10
CA ARG A 184 -8.95 14.49 -4.76
C ARG A 184 -8.42 15.58 -3.81
N ASN A 185 -9.22 15.98 -2.83
CA ASN A 185 -8.87 17.06 -1.90
C ASN A 185 -7.95 16.60 -0.76
N ASN A 186 -7.74 15.30 -0.62
CA ASN A 186 -6.92 14.70 0.43
C ASN A 186 -5.66 14.02 -0.12
N LEU A 187 -5.60 13.77 -1.43
CA LEU A 187 -4.46 13.11 -2.05
C LEU A 187 -3.20 13.96 -1.88
N CYS A 188 -2.22 13.40 -1.14
CA CYS A 188 -0.94 14.00 -0.81
C CYS A 188 0.21 13.35 -1.56
N GLU A 189 0.08 12.06 -1.89
CA GLU A 189 1.09 11.29 -2.58
C GLU A 189 0.46 10.42 -3.67
N LEU A 190 0.99 10.52 -4.89
CA LEU A 190 0.60 9.71 -6.03
C LEU A 190 1.87 9.23 -6.75
N GLN A 191 2.02 7.91 -6.89
CA GLN A 191 3.11 7.31 -7.65
C GLN A 191 2.55 6.50 -8.81
N VAL A 192 2.98 6.83 -10.02
CA VAL A 192 2.55 6.20 -11.28
C VAL A 192 3.74 5.90 -12.19
N ALA A 193 4.90 5.67 -11.60
CA ALA A 193 6.10 5.31 -12.35
C ALA A 193 5.91 4.01 -13.15
N ARG A 194 6.62 3.88 -14.26
CA ARG A 194 6.58 2.67 -15.12
C ARG A 194 5.16 2.30 -15.60
N CYS A 195 4.28 3.29 -15.78
CA CYS A 195 2.96 3.09 -16.36
C CYS A 195 3.03 3.39 -17.88
N PRO A 196 2.88 2.36 -18.73
CA PRO A 196 3.29 2.45 -20.14
C PRO A 196 2.39 3.34 -21.02
N VAL A 197 1.16 3.61 -20.59
CA VAL A 197 0.16 4.32 -21.41
C VAL A 197 -0.18 5.72 -20.91
N LEU A 198 0.41 6.14 -19.78
CA LEU A 198 0.20 7.50 -19.26
C LEU A 198 0.91 8.54 -20.10
N THR A 199 0.23 9.68 -20.29
CA THR A 199 0.73 10.80 -21.12
C THR A 199 0.83 12.09 -20.29
N ASP A 200 1.27 13.16 -20.96
CA ASP A 200 1.29 14.52 -20.40
C ASP A 200 -0.10 15.00 -19.93
N GLU A 201 -1.19 14.33 -20.35
CA GLU A 201 -2.55 14.65 -19.90
C GLU A 201 -2.75 14.30 -18.42
N THR A 202 -2.23 13.15 -17.97
CA THR A 202 -2.19 12.79 -16.53
C THR A 202 -1.50 13.89 -15.72
N VAL A 203 -0.33 14.33 -16.15
CA VAL A 203 0.44 15.36 -15.41
C VAL A 203 -0.36 16.66 -15.28
N ARG A 204 -0.97 17.12 -16.38
CA ARG A 204 -1.85 18.31 -16.36
C ARG A 204 -3.05 18.14 -15.43
N ALA A 205 -3.70 16.97 -15.48
CA ALA A 205 -4.87 16.70 -14.65
C ALA A 205 -4.52 16.69 -13.16
N VAL A 206 -3.40 16.05 -12.78
CA VAL A 206 -2.93 15.98 -11.39
C VAL A 206 -2.67 17.37 -10.85
N PHE A 207 -1.87 18.19 -11.52
CA PHE A 207 -1.57 19.55 -11.05
C PHE A 207 -2.80 20.47 -10.99
N LYS A 208 -3.79 20.24 -11.85
CA LYS A 208 -5.02 21.04 -11.85
C LYS A 208 -5.95 20.69 -10.69
N ASN A 209 -6.00 19.40 -10.28
CA ASN A 209 -7.07 18.89 -9.42
C ASN A 209 -6.61 18.47 -8.01
N CYS A 210 -5.31 18.36 -7.73
CA CYS A 210 -4.78 17.92 -6.44
C CYS A 210 -4.12 19.05 -5.65
N PRO A 211 -4.87 19.85 -4.91
CA PRO A 211 -4.31 21.04 -4.23
C PRO A 211 -3.38 20.71 -3.05
N LYS A 212 -3.50 19.50 -2.48
CA LYS A 212 -2.69 19.06 -1.33
C LYS A 212 -1.54 18.12 -1.71
N LEU A 213 -1.31 17.91 -3.02
CA LEU A 213 -0.28 16.99 -3.47
C LEU A 213 1.11 17.45 -3.04
N LYS A 214 1.85 16.55 -2.39
CA LYS A 214 3.22 16.78 -1.87
C LYS A 214 4.26 15.97 -2.65
N CYS A 215 3.87 14.78 -3.09
CA CYS A 215 4.74 13.86 -3.82
C CYS A 215 4.02 13.36 -5.07
N PHE A 216 4.64 13.54 -6.24
CA PHE A 216 4.18 12.96 -7.50
C PHE A 216 5.35 12.31 -8.22
N VAL A 217 5.28 10.99 -8.39
CA VAL A 217 6.33 10.19 -9.04
C VAL A 217 5.77 9.58 -10.31
N PHE A 218 6.40 9.84 -11.45
CA PHE A 218 5.97 9.37 -12.78
C PHE A 218 7.14 9.03 -13.71
N ASN A 219 8.30 8.67 -13.14
CA ASN A 219 9.47 8.25 -13.92
C ASN A 219 9.17 6.99 -14.75
N ASP A 220 9.97 6.78 -15.80
CA ASP A 220 9.85 5.61 -16.69
C ASP A 220 8.47 5.46 -17.38
N CYS A 221 7.75 6.57 -17.59
CA CYS A 221 6.52 6.63 -18.38
C CYS A 221 6.87 7.12 -19.81
N PRO A 222 6.88 6.25 -20.84
CA PRO A 222 7.46 6.57 -22.15
C PRO A 222 6.75 7.69 -22.90
N HIS A 223 5.47 7.93 -22.61
CA HIS A 223 4.65 8.96 -23.26
C HIS A 223 4.51 10.25 -22.43
N ILE A 224 5.14 10.34 -21.27
CA ILE A 224 5.27 11.60 -20.53
C ILE A 224 6.54 12.31 -21.01
N THR A 225 6.35 13.39 -21.79
CA THR A 225 7.46 14.05 -22.50
C THR A 225 8.01 15.28 -21.78
N GLY A 226 7.39 15.69 -20.68
CA GLY A 226 7.76 16.91 -19.93
C GLY A 226 7.46 18.22 -20.69
N LYS A 227 6.85 18.16 -21.87
CA LYS A 227 6.47 19.36 -22.66
C LYS A 227 5.31 20.15 -22.04
N CYS A 228 4.78 19.69 -20.90
CA CYS A 228 3.75 20.40 -20.15
C CYS A 228 4.24 21.68 -19.47
N SER A 229 5.54 21.96 -19.52
CA SER A 229 6.16 22.99 -18.68
C SER A 229 6.08 24.42 -19.20
N SER A 230 5.60 24.67 -20.44
CA SER A 230 5.79 26.01 -21.00
C SER A 230 4.56 26.86 -21.34
N THR A 231 3.34 26.33 -21.39
CA THR A 231 2.22 27.17 -21.89
C THR A 231 0.86 27.03 -21.21
N SER A 232 0.63 26.14 -20.26
CA SER A 232 -0.71 25.97 -19.65
C SER A 232 -0.76 25.49 -18.20
N LEU A 233 0.37 25.48 -17.49
CA LEU A 233 0.30 25.37 -16.03
C LEU A 233 -0.17 26.72 -15.49
N PRO A 234 -1.22 26.76 -14.63
CA PRO A 234 -1.50 27.97 -13.89
C PRO A 234 -0.22 28.40 -13.19
N ALA A 235 0.10 29.72 -13.24
CA ALA A 235 1.28 30.28 -12.61
C ALA A 235 1.49 29.62 -11.25
N LYS A 236 2.67 28.96 -11.09
CA LYS A 236 3.13 28.13 -9.96
C LYS A 236 2.08 28.06 -8.86
N PRO A 237 1.46 26.90 -8.56
CA PRO A 237 0.58 26.83 -7.41
C PRO A 237 1.33 27.52 -6.27
N LYS A 238 0.68 28.47 -5.57
CA LYS A 238 1.26 29.16 -4.42
C LYS A 238 1.37 28.13 -3.30
N PHE A 239 2.41 27.30 -3.37
CA PHE A 239 2.78 26.43 -2.27
C PHE A 239 3.28 27.34 -1.15
N HIS A 240 2.59 27.35 -0.03
CA HIS A 240 3.10 27.93 1.20
C HIS A 240 4.48 27.32 1.47
N HIS A 241 5.48 28.18 1.66
CA HIS A 241 6.86 27.86 1.94
C HIS A 241 6.98 26.82 3.06
N SER A 242 7.06 25.53 2.75
CA SER A 242 7.68 24.56 3.65
C SER A 242 7.70 23.09 3.19
N MET A 243 7.54 22.73 1.89
CA MET A 243 7.84 21.33 1.52
C MET A 243 8.24 21.18 0.04
N PRO A 244 9.29 20.39 -0.24
CA PRO A 244 9.71 20.10 -1.61
C PRO A 244 8.69 19.16 -2.28
N ILE A 245 8.20 19.57 -3.43
CA ILE A 245 7.60 18.63 -4.40
C ILE A 245 8.77 17.85 -4.95
N VAL A 246 8.89 16.58 -4.61
CA VAL A 246 9.85 15.69 -5.25
C VAL A 246 9.25 15.29 -6.58
N MET A 247 9.47 16.11 -7.61
CA MET A 247 9.35 15.68 -8.99
C MET A 247 10.64 14.90 -9.29
N LEU A 248 10.63 13.59 -9.16
CA LEU A 248 11.68 12.76 -9.75
C LEU A 248 11.40 12.69 -11.24
N ILE A 249 11.96 13.65 -11.97
CA ILE A 249 12.09 13.62 -13.42
C ILE A 249 13.27 12.68 -13.73
N ASP A 250 13.04 11.78 -14.67
CA ASP A 250 13.96 10.86 -15.30
C ASP A 250 15.43 11.34 -15.27
N GLU A 251 16.32 10.61 -14.61
CA GLU A 251 17.76 10.90 -14.51
C GLU A 251 18.52 10.82 -15.86
N THR A 252 17.83 10.53 -16.97
CA THR A 252 18.47 10.40 -18.31
C THR A 252 18.52 11.69 -19.09
N LYS A 253 17.94 12.80 -18.62
CA LYS A 253 18.02 14.12 -19.28
C LYS A 253 18.43 15.19 -18.28
N GLU A 254 19.67 15.64 -18.46
CA GLU A 254 20.37 16.68 -17.72
C GLU A 254 19.51 17.85 -17.23
N THR A 255 19.79 18.24 -15.99
CA THR A 255 19.48 19.48 -15.28
C THR A 255 18.13 19.59 -14.60
N PHE A 256 18.08 19.21 -13.31
CA PHE A 256 17.57 20.06 -12.24
C PHE A 256 17.99 19.50 -10.86
N GLU A 257 18.38 20.41 -9.97
CA GLU A 257 19.10 20.16 -8.73
C GLU A 257 18.40 19.24 -7.73
N THR A 258 19.19 18.42 -7.19
CA THR A 258 19.05 17.31 -6.23
C THR A 258 18.35 17.63 -4.92
N GLY A 259 17.46 16.70 -4.53
CA GLY A 259 17.05 16.51 -3.15
C GLY A 259 16.61 15.05 -2.98
N PHE A 260 17.53 14.18 -2.57
CA PHE A 260 17.26 12.80 -2.19
C PHE A 260 16.38 12.75 -0.94
N PHE A 261 15.25 12.08 -1.01
CA PHE A 261 14.59 11.54 0.17
C PHE A 261 14.13 10.10 -0.08
N HIS A 262 14.82 9.19 0.57
CA HIS A 262 14.30 7.86 0.87
C HIS A 262 13.12 8.03 1.83
N ILE A 263 11.93 7.64 1.41
CA ILE A 263 10.85 7.39 2.36
C ILE A 263 11.04 5.97 2.88
N LEU A 264 11.68 5.86 4.03
CA LEU A 264 11.62 4.68 4.87
C LEU A 264 10.22 4.66 5.51
N PHE A 265 9.46 3.60 5.27
CA PHE A 265 8.35 3.25 6.13
C PHE A 265 8.89 2.94 7.53
N LEU A 266 8.60 3.80 8.49
CA LEU A 266 8.71 3.52 9.91
C LEU A 266 7.36 3.06 10.45
#